data_0f6656efdb43c0321c1eab99f8dca7ae
#
_entry.id   0f6656efdb43c0321c1eab99f8dca7ae
#
_cell.length_a   1.000
_cell.length_b   1.000
_cell.length_c   1.000
_cell.angle_alpha   90.00
_cell.angle_beta   90.00
_cell.angle_gamma   90.00
#
_symmetry.space_group_name_H-M   'P 1'
#
loop_
_entity.id
_entity.type
_entity.pdbx_description
1 polymer ?
#
loop_
_entity_poly.entity_id
_entity_poly.type
_entity_poly.pdbx_seq_one_letter_code
_entity_poly.pdbx_strand_id
1 'polypeptide(L)'
;MLKLIAMKVVLIDDEANQRNAVKQLLRSFCPLVQTIEEASGVKSGLQAIRDFQPDLVFLDVEMGDGTGFDLMREIRNPDFQVVFITAHNKYA
;
A
#
# COMPACT_ATOMS: atom_id res chain seq x y z
N MET A 1 7.75 11.45 26.75
CA MET A 1 6.59 10.56 26.83
C MET A 1 6.51 9.67 25.60
N LEU A 2 6.37 8.39 25.81
CA LEU A 2 6.26 7.46 24.71
C LEU A 2 4.85 7.53 24.15
N LYS A 3 4.75 7.77 22.85
CA LYS A 3 3.46 7.82 22.18
C LYS A 3 3.33 6.61 21.25
N LEU A 4 2.33 5.79 21.51
CA LEU A 4 1.98 4.71 20.61
C LEU A 4 1.12 5.28 19.50
N ILE A 5 1.65 5.25 18.28
CA ILE A 5 0.94 5.80 17.13
C ILE A 5 0.35 4.63 16.35
N ALA A 6 -0.98 4.67 16.19
CA ALA A 6 -1.65 3.71 15.33
C ALA A 6 -1.29 4.00 13.88
N MET A 7 -0.84 2.99 13.17
CA MET A 7 -0.44 3.14 11.77
C MET A 7 -1.62 3.02 10.83
N LYS A 8 -1.63 3.89 9.83
CA LYS A 8 -2.57 3.83 8.71
C LYS A 8 -1.85 3.25 7.51
N VAL A 9 -2.44 2.25 6.90
CA VAL A 9 -1.83 1.52 5.78
C VAL A 9 -2.74 1.58 4.56
N VAL A 10 -2.14 1.78 3.39
CA VAL A 10 -2.83 1.64 2.12
C VAL A 10 -2.22 0.45 1.37
N LEU A 11 -3.08 -0.45 0.88
CA LEU A 11 -2.68 -1.58 0.07
C LEU A 11 -3.13 -1.33 -1.37
N ILE A 12 -2.18 -1.28 -2.28
CA ILE A 12 -2.46 -1.00 -3.68
C ILE A 12 -2.01 -2.18 -4.53
N ASP A 13 -2.97 -2.91 -5.06
CA ASP A 13 -2.73 -4.14 -5.82
C ASP A 13 -3.99 -4.44 -6.62
N ASP A 14 -3.87 -4.81 -7.87
CA ASP A 14 -5.03 -5.11 -8.69
C ASP A 14 -5.63 -6.49 -8.43
N GLU A 15 -5.00 -7.32 -7.59
CA GLU A 15 -5.51 -8.62 -7.23
C GLU A 15 -6.08 -8.61 -5.81
N ALA A 16 -7.40 -8.83 -5.71
CA ALA A 16 -8.08 -8.83 -4.41
C ALA A 16 -7.55 -9.90 -3.47
N ASN A 17 -7.20 -11.07 -4.01
CA ASN A 17 -6.66 -12.16 -3.19
C ASN A 17 -5.33 -11.78 -2.56
N GLN A 18 -4.50 -11.06 -3.31
CA GLN A 18 -3.22 -10.59 -2.81
C GLN A 18 -3.41 -9.56 -1.71
N ARG A 19 -4.35 -8.62 -1.90
CA ARG A 19 -4.66 -7.64 -0.87
C ARG A 19 -5.16 -8.31 0.40
N ASN A 20 -6.01 -9.32 0.26
CA ASN A 20 -6.53 -10.05 1.42
C ASN A 20 -5.42 -10.78 2.18
N ALA A 21 -4.49 -11.39 1.46
CA ALA A 21 -3.36 -12.07 2.09
C ALA A 21 -2.51 -11.10 2.92
N VAL A 22 -2.19 -9.95 2.35
CA VAL A 22 -1.41 -8.94 3.07
C VAL A 22 -2.19 -8.41 4.27
N LYS A 23 -3.49 -8.16 4.12
CA LYS A 23 -4.32 -7.70 5.26
C LYS A 23 -4.28 -8.68 6.41
N GLN A 24 -4.41 -9.98 6.12
CA GLN A 24 -4.40 -10.99 7.16
C GLN A 24 -3.05 -11.05 7.89
N LEU A 25 -1.96 -10.92 7.14
CA LEU A 25 -0.64 -10.89 7.75
C LEU A 25 -0.48 -9.66 8.66
N LEU A 26 -0.92 -8.51 8.21
CA LEU A 26 -0.83 -7.30 9.01
C LEU A 26 -1.67 -7.40 10.28
N ARG A 27 -2.89 -7.91 10.16
CA ARG A 27 -3.77 -8.07 11.33
C ARG A 27 -3.23 -9.08 12.33
N SER A 28 -2.54 -10.11 11.84
CA SER A 28 -2.01 -11.16 12.70
C SER A 28 -0.70 -10.78 13.39
N PHE A 29 0.16 -10.02 12.70
CA PHE A 29 1.52 -9.80 13.18
C PHE A 29 1.88 -8.34 13.43
N CYS A 30 1.04 -7.40 13.06
CA CYS A 30 1.35 -5.97 13.20
C CYS A 30 0.26 -5.25 13.99
N PRO A 31 0.27 -5.35 15.32
CA PRO A 31 -0.80 -4.78 16.15
C PRO A 31 -0.89 -3.25 16.07
N LEU A 32 0.17 -2.58 15.63
CA LEU A 32 0.14 -1.12 15.45
C LEU A 32 -0.66 -0.68 14.23
N VAL A 33 -0.92 -1.59 13.29
CA VAL A 33 -1.74 -1.28 12.11
C VAL A 33 -3.20 -1.21 12.56
N GLN A 34 -3.77 -0.03 12.55
CA GLN A 34 -5.13 0.19 13.03
C GLN A 34 -6.13 0.22 11.88
N THR A 35 -5.79 0.89 10.80
CA THR A 35 -6.68 1.04 9.66
C THR A 35 -5.96 0.67 8.38
N ILE A 36 -6.68 -0.02 7.49
CA ILE A 36 -6.16 -0.45 6.20
C ILE A 36 -7.16 -0.01 5.14
N GLU A 37 -6.68 0.78 4.18
CA GLU A 37 -7.44 1.18 3.02
C GLU A 37 -6.89 0.44 1.80
N GLU A 38 -7.74 0.14 0.82
CA GLU A 38 -7.34 -0.63 -0.34
C GLU A 38 -7.60 0.14 -1.62
N ALA A 39 -6.76 -0.11 -2.62
CA ALA A 39 -6.95 0.41 -3.96
C ALA A 39 -6.47 -0.63 -4.97
N SER A 40 -7.01 -0.58 -6.18
CA SER A 40 -6.77 -1.61 -7.20
C SER A 40 -5.90 -1.16 -8.37
N GLY A 41 -5.41 0.06 -8.37
CA GLY A 41 -4.61 0.55 -9.48
C GLY A 41 -3.90 1.86 -9.17
N VAL A 42 -3.26 2.41 -10.19
CA VAL A 42 -2.49 3.64 -10.05
C VAL A 42 -3.39 4.82 -9.68
N LYS A 43 -4.45 5.01 -10.45
CA LYS A 43 -5.34 6.14 -10.24
C LYS A 43 -6.06 6.07 -8.90
N SER A 44 -6.65 4.92 -8.60
CA SER A 44 -7.33 4.73 -7.31
C SER A 44 -6.36 4.76 -6.14
N GLY A 45 -5.14 4.27 -6.36
CA GLY A 45 -4.10 4.31 -5.34
C GLY A 45 -3.68 5.74 -4.99
N LEU A 46 -3.50 6.58 -6.01
CA LEU A 46 -3.18 7.99 -5.78
C LEU A 46 -4.28 8.68 -4.99
N GLN A 47 -5.53 8.40 -5.32
CA GLN A 47 -6.66 8.98 -4.61
C GLN A 47 -6.69 8.53 -3.16
N ALA A 48 -6.48 7.24 -2.92
CA ALA A 48 -6.45 6.68 -1.57
C ALA A 48 -5.35 7.31 -0.73
N ILE A 49 -4.16 7.49 -1.29
CA ILE A 49 -3.04 8.12 -0.60
C ILE A 49 -3.37 9.56 -0.22
N ARG A 50 -3.96 10.31 -1.14
CA ARG A 50 -4.33 11.71 -0.88
C ARG A 50 -5.38 11.84 0.20
N ASP A 51 -6.40 10.99 0.14
CA ASP A 51 -7.52 11.08 1.06
C ASP A 51 -7.19 10.53 2.44
N PHE A 52 -6.43 9.45 2.49
CA PHE A 52 -6.18 8.72 3.72
C PHE A 52 -4.93 9.17 4.46
N GLN A 53 -3.96 9.70 3.73
CA GLN A 53 -2.67 10.12 4.29
C GLN A 53 -2.03 9.02 5.13
N PRO A 54 -1.63 7.91 4.49
CA PRO A 54 -1.11 6.75 5.20
C PRO A 54 0.28 6.98 5.77
N ASP A 55 0.65 6.11 6.71
CA ASP A 55 2.02 6.02 7.21
C ASP A 55 2.83 5.01 6.41
N LEU A 56 2.16 4.01 5.84
CA LEU A 56 2.80 2.92 5.11
C LEU A 56 1.95 2.53 3.91
N VAL A 57 2.60 2.35 2.76
CA VAL A 57 1.94 1.90 1.53
C VAL A 57 2.58 0.62 1.05
N PHE A 58 1.78 -0.42 0.88
CA PHE A 58 2.18 -1.62 0.15
C PHE A 58 1.74 -1.45 -1.28
N LEU A 59 2.68 -1.55 -2.21
CA LEU A 59 2.45 -1.14 -3.59
C LEU A 59 2.90 -2.23 -4.54
N ASP A 60 1.95 -2.74 -5.33
CA ASP A 60 2.26 -3.71 -6.37
C ASP A 60 3.09 -3.05 -7.46
N VAL A 61 4.04 -3.79 -7.99
CA VAL A 61 4.89 -3.30 -9.08
C VAL A 61 4.10 -3.14 -10.37
N GLU A 62 3.19 -4.08 -10.66
CA GLU A 62 2.50 -4.09 -11.96
C GLU A 62 1.01 -4.21 -11.77
N MET A 63 0.26 -3.26 -12.33
CA MET A 63 -1.19 -3.19 -12.22
C MET A 63 -1.78 -2.92 -13.61
N GLY A 64 -3.11 -3.03 -13.71
CA GLY A 64 -3.77 -2.90 -15.00
C GLY A 64 -3.62 -1.54 -15.67
N ASP A 65 -3.54 -0.48 -14.89
CA ASP A 65 -3.45 0.90 -15.41
C ASP A 65 -2.07 1.53 -15.25
N GLY A 66 -1.05 0.74 -14.95
CA GLY A 66 0.31 1.24 -14.83
C GLY A 66 1.09 0.47 -13.79
N THR A 67 2.24 1.02 -13.40
CA THR A 67 3.12 0.38 -12.43
C THR A 67 3.16 1.16 -11.13
N GLY A 68 3.65 0.49 -10.06
CA GLY A 68 3.90 1.17 -8.80
C GLY A 68 4.90 2.30 -8.95
N PHE A 69 5.84 2.17 -9.88
CA PHE A 69 6.80 3.24 -10.17
C PHE A 69 6.12 4.44 -10.80
N ASP A 70 5.14 4.21 -11.69
CA ASP A 70 4.33 5.29 -12.27
C ASP A 70 3.61 6.07 -11.19
N LEU A 71 3.04 5.34 -10.22
CA LEU A 71 2.35 5.96 -9.11
C LEU A 71 3.29 6.84 -8.29
N MET A 72 4.45 6.32 -7.95
CA MET A 72 5.40 7.06 -7.11
C MET A 72 5.95 8.30 -7.81
N ARG A 73 6.05 8.29 -9.14
CA ARG A 73 6.47 9.49 -9.86
C ARG A 73 5.50 10.65 -9.74
N GLU A 74 4.23 10.37 -9.42
CA GLU A 74 3.20 11.40 -9.26
C GLU A 74 3.21 12.03 -7.88
N ILE A 75 4.00 11.51 -6.95
CA ILE A 75 4.01 11.98 -5.57
C ILE A 75 5.33 12.67 -5.29
N ARG A 76 5.22 13.96 -4.94
CA ARG A 76 6.38 14.74 -4.49
C ARG A 76 6.49 14.64 -2.99
N ASN A 77 7.71 14.41 -2.52
CA ASN A 77 8.01 14.40 -1.08
C ASN A 77 7.05 13.49 -0.29
N PRO A 78 7.06 12.19 -0.56
CA PRO A 78 6.16 11.29 0.17
C PRO A 78 6.46 11.28 1.66
N ASP A 79 5.39 11.37 2.46
CA ASP A 79 5.46 11.35 3.92
C ASP A 79 5.22 9.96 4.48
N PHE A 80 5.38 8.94 3.67
CA PHE A 80 5.08 7.57 4.06
C PHE A 80 6.19 6.64 3.61
N GLN A 81 6.27 5.49 4.25
CA GLN A 81 7.15 4.42 3.82
C GLN A 81 6.46 3.60 2.74
N VAL A 82 7.24 3.08 1.80
CA VAL A 82 6.72 2.27 0.71
C VAL A 82 7.37 0.90 0.74
N VAL A 83 6.56 -0.14 0.64
CA VAL A 83 7.02 -1.50 0.45
C VAL A 83 6.48 -1.98 -0.88
N PHE A 84 7.37 -2.24 -1.84
CA PHE A 84 6.96 -2.80 -3.12
C PHE A 84 6.72 -4.30 -2.98
N ILE A 85 5.62 -4.75 -3.55
CA ILE A 85 5.24 -6.16 -3.55
C ILE A 85 5.13 -6.62 -4.99
N THR A 86 5.65 -7.80 -5.27
CA THR A 86 5.39 -8.45 -6.55
C THR A 86 4.97 -9.88 -6.29
N ALA A 87 3.82 -10.25 -6.83
CA ALA A 87 3.26 -11.58 -6.66
C ALA A 87 3.69 -12.54 -7.76
N HIS A 88 4.43 -12.06 -8.74
CA HIS A 88 4.72 -12.83 -9.94
C HIS A 88 6.17 -13.23 -10.04
N ASN A 89 6.40 -14.44 -10.52
CA ASN A 89 7.74 -14.97 -10.74
C ASN A 89 8.50 -14.25 -11.86
N LYS A 90 7.83 -13.43 -12.66
CA LYS A 90 8.47 -12.74 -13.78
C LYS A 90 9.54 -11.73 -13.35
N TYR A 91 9.60 -11.43 -12.07
CA TYR A 91 10.63 -10.56 -11.51
C TYR A 91 11.69 -11.32 -10.71
N ALA A 92 11.54 -12.62 -10.66
CA ALA A 92 12.48 -13.46 -9.90
C ALA A 92 13.79 -13.67 -10.65
#